data_46a2a6d75c02a571b7944d68436b80d2
#
_entry.id   46a2a6d75c02a571b7944d68436b80d2
#
_cell.length_a   1.000
_cell.length_b   1.000
_cell.length_c   1.000
_cell.angle_alpha   90.00
_cell.angle_beta   90.00
_cell.angle_gamma   90.00
#
_symmetry.space_group_name_H-M   'P 1'
#
loop_
_entity.id
_entity.type
_entity.pdbx_description
1 polymer ?
#
loop_
_entity_poly.entity_id
_entity_poly.type
_entity_poly.pdbx_seq_one_letter_code
_entity_poly.pdbx_strand_id
1 'polypeptide(L)'
;MYLEHFGLSRKPFAKTPDPGFLFPSRQHAEALARLSYAIEERELAVLTGEVGAGKTTLSRALVDAFADRCRFSFVINPALPPGQLLSAIAEGFGVTGGRSKAATWSALAERLSALDEVGQFPVVVVDEAQLLPGRSAFDELRLLTNLAADDGALVGLLLVGQPELRQRIHDRGGEAFAQRIGVAYHVGALDEAETGEYLAHRLQVAGRTAPLFTAGAVSVLHRHAAGIPRRINQLAASALLEAFSRDAAEVGAEAVEAAAADLAAYLGAPGGSG
;
A
#
# COMPACT_ATOMS: atom_id res chain seq x y z
N MET A 1 8.88 24.43 -18.65
CA MET A 1 8.20 23.93 -19.87
C MET A 1 6.74 23.58 -19.57
N TYR A 2 6.31 22.27 -19.52
CA TYR A 2 4.87 21.99 -19.34
C TYR A 2 4.30 22.43 -17.98
N LEU A 3 5.10 22.47 -16.93
CA LEU A 3 4.65 22.95 -15.62
C LEU A 3 4.25 24.42 -15.67
N GLU A 4 5.07 25.27 -16.28
CA GLU A 4 4.77 26.71 -16.47
C GLU A 4 3.55 26.91 -17.37
N HIS A 5 3.47 26.14 -18.48
CA HIS A 5 2.34 26.20 -19.43
C HIS A 5 1.01 25.95 -18.70
N PHE A 6 0.97 24.94 -17.81
CA PHE A 6 -0.24 24.60 -17.05
C PHE A 6 -0.32 25.28 -15.68
N GLY A 7 0.57 26.21 -15.33
CA GLY A 7 0.56 26.89 -14.03
C GLY A 7 0.79 25.97 -12.84
N LEU A 8 1.65 24.96 -13.00
CA LEU A 8 1.97 23.97 -11.98
C LEU A 8 3.32 24.31 -11.31
N SER A 9 3.38 24.25 -9.98
CA SER A 9 4.60 24.46 -9.20
C SER A 9 5.47 23.21 -9.11
N ARG A 10 4.87 22.02 -9.21
CA ARG A 10 5.54 20.71 -9.17
C ARG A 10 4.77 19.66 -9.99
N LYS A 11 5.40 18.51 -10.23
CA LYS A 11 4.79 17.41 -11.00
C LYS A 11 3.61 16.81 -10.26
N PRO A 12 2.36 16.93 -10.76
CA PRO A 12 1.18 16.39 -10.07
C PRO A 12 1.13 14.87 -10.07
N PHE A 13 1.67 14.22 -11.11
CA PHE A 13 1.57 12.77 -11.33
C PHE A 13 2.95 12.11 -11.31
N ALA A 14 3.79 12.44 -10.32
CA ALA A 14 5.10 11.80 -10.13
C ALA A 14 4.93 10.33 -9.74
N LYS A 15 5.89 9.48 -10.18
CA LYS A 15 5.91 8.04 -9.87
C LYS A 15 6.32 7.76 -8.43
N THR A 16 7.13 8.63 -7.83
CA THR A 16 7.59 8.48 -6.45
C THR A 16 6.45 8.79 -5.49
N PRO A 17 6.17 7.90 -4.53
CA PRO A 17 5.19 8.16 -3.49
C PRO A 17 5.58 9.39 -2.66
N ASP A 18 4.67 10.34 -2.56
CA ASP A 18 4.78 11.54 -1.72
C ASP A 18 3.54 11.60 -0.82
N PRO A 19 3.69 11.52 0.52
CA PRO A 19 2.57 11.58 1.46
C PRO A 19 1.69 12.82 1.28
N GLY A 20 2.27 13.97 0.86
CA GLY A 20 1.53 15.19 0.57
C GLY A 20 0.50 15.06 -0.56
N PHE A 21 0.59 14.01 -1.38
CA PHE A 21 -0.36 13.70 -2.43
C PHE A 21 -1.34 12.57 -2.05
N LEU A 22 -1.41 12.18 -0.80
CA LEU A 22 -2.41 11.20 -0.37
C LEU A 22 -3.82 11.75 -0.60
N PHE A 23 -4.56 11.10 -1.47
CA PHE A 23 -5.96 11.41 -1.70
C PHE A 23 -6.82 10.59 -0.72
N PRO A 24 -7.59 11.23 0.16
CA PRO A 24 -8.41 10.54 1.13
C PRO A 24 -9.72 10.07 0.50
N SER A 25 -9.67 9.12 -0.47
CA SER A 25 -10.89 8.53 -0.97
C SER A 25 -11.64 7.86 0.17
N ARG A 26 -12.94 7.66 -0.02
CA ARG A 26 -13.79 7.00 0.98
C ARG A 26 -13.22 5.64 1.41
N GLN A 27 -12.74 4.84 0.45
CA GLN A 27 -12.14 3.54 0.72
C GLN A 27 -10.80 3.65 1.48
N HIS A 28 -9.96 4.65 1.16
CA HIS A 28 -8.70 4.88 1.88
C HIS A 28 -8.94 5.34 3.31
N ALA A 29 -9.93 6.22 3.54
CA ALA A 29 -10.32 6.66 4.87
C ALA A 29 -10.86 5.50 5.72
N GLU A 30 -11.72 4.66 5.14
CA GLU A 30 -12.24 3.46 5.80
C GLU A 30 -11.12 2.45 6.10
N ALA A 31 -10.23 2.20 5.14
CA ALA A 31 -9.07 1.33 5.35
C ALA A 31 -8.22 1.81 6.52
N LEU A 32 -7.89 3.11 6.55
CA LEU A 32 -7.10 3.69 7.63
C LEU A 32 -7.78 3.55 8.98
N ALA A 33 -9.09 3.83 9.07
CA ALA A 33 -9.86 3.68 10.31
C ALA A 33 -9.85 2.23 10.82
N ARG A 34 -10.07 1.24 9.93
CA ARG A 34 -10.06 -0.18 10.30
C ARG A 34 -8.68 -0.68 10.71
N LEU A 35 -7.63 -0.22 10.03
CA LEU A 35 -6.25 -0.57 10.38
C LEU A 35 -5.82 0.10 11.69
N SER A 36 -6.25 1.34 11.94
CA SER A 36 -6.02 2.02 13.23
C SER A 36 -6.68 1.25 14.38
N TYR A 37 -7.93 0.83 14.20
CA TYR A 37 -8.62 -0.01 15.16
C TYR A 37 -7.86 -1.32 15.44
N ALA A 38 -7.38 -1.99 14.38
CA ALA A 38 -6.61 -3.23 14.56
C ALA A 38 -5.31 -3.03 15.35
N ILE A 39 -4.63 -1.89 15.19
CA ILE A 39 -3.45 -1.55 16.00
C ILE A 39 -3.85 -1.29 17.45
N GLU A 40 -4.91 -0.52 17.70
CA GLU A 40 -5.38 -0.20 19.04
C GLU A 40 -5.83 -1.43 19.82
N GLU A 41 -6.49 -2.39 19.15
CA GLU A 41 -6.94 -3.66 19.72
C GLU A 41 -5.87 -4.77 19.65
N ARG A 42 -4.67 -4.45 19.20
CA ARG A 42 -3.54 -5.41 19.08
C ARG A 42 -3.84 -6.63 18.23
N GLU A 43 -4.63 -6.45 17.17
CA GLU A 43 -5.10 -7.55 16.31
C GLU A 43 -4.22 -7.77 15.08
N LEU A 44 -4.39 -8.95 14.45
CA LEU A 44 -3.86 -9.24 13.14
C LEU A 44 -4.77 -8.60 12.09
N ALA A 45 -4.18 -7.75 11.25
CA ALA A 45 -4.87 -7.10 10.14
C ALA A 45 -4.34 -7.55 8.77
N VAL A 46 -5.25 -7.61 7.79
CA VAL A 46 -4.93 -7.92 6.40
C VAL A 46 -5.46 -6.80 5.49
N LEU A 47 -4.55 -6.15 4.78
CA LEU A 47 -4.86 -5.14 3.76
C LEU A 47 -4.56 -5.69 2.38
N THR A 48 -5.57 -5.82 1.53
CA THR A 48 -5.38 -6.25 0.14
C THR A 48 -5.85 -5.19 -0.84
N GLY A 49 -5.41 -5.28 -2.08
CA GLY A 49 -5.82 -4.41 -3.19
C GLY A 49 -4.92 -4.58 -4.40
N GLU A 50 -5.36 -4.08 -5.54
CA GLU A 50 -4.62 -4.15 -6.80
C GLU A 50 -3.25 -3.46 -6.71
N VAL A 51 -2.34 -3.83 -7.62
CA VAL A 51 -1.04 -3.17 -7.77
C VAL A 51 -1.25 -1.68 -8.10
N GLY A 52 -0.76 -0.80 -7.21
CA GLY A 52 -0.94 0.63 -7.40
C GLY A 52 -2.22 1.23 -6.81
N ALA A 53 -3.02 0.45 -6.06
CA ALA A 53 -4.21 0.92 -5.35
C ALA A 53 -3.91 1.82 -4.13
N GLY A 54 -2.64 2.05 -3.77
CA GLY A 54 -2.27 2.94 -2.67
C GLY A 54 -1.98 2.25 -1.33
N LYS A 55 -1.92 0.91 -1.27
CA LYS A 55 -1.67 0.15 -0.03
C LYS A 55 -0.43 0.63 0.75
N THR A 56 0.70 0.79 0.06
CA THR A 56 1.95 1.26 0.68
C THR A 56 1.82 2.70 1.22
N THR A 57 1.02 3.54 0.57
CA THR A 57 0.74 4.90 1.05
C THR A 57 -0.12 4.86 2.32
N LEU A 58 -1.11 3.98 2.37
CA LEU A 58 -1.92 3.72 3.57
C LEU A 58 -1.07 3.21 4.73
N SER A 59 -0.18 2.23 4.48
CA SER A 59 0.72 1.70 5.51
C SER A 59 1.64 2.78 6.07
N ARG A 60 2.14 3.69 5.24
CA ARG A 60 2.95 4.83 5.69
C ARG A 60 2.14 5.82 6.52
N ALA A 61 0.94 6.19 6.06
CA ALA A 61 0.05 7.07 6.81
C ALA A 61 -0.30 6.48 8.19
N LEU A 62 -0.52 5.16 8.26
CA LEU A 62 -0.74 4.45 9.51
C LEU A 62 0.48 4.53 10.43
N VAL A 63 1.68 4.30 9.91
CA VAL A 63 2.94 4.39 10.66
C VAL A 63 3.13 5.81 11.21
N ASP A 64 2.91 6.83 10.39
CA ASP A 64 3.04 8.23 10.81
C ASP A 64 2.02 8.57 11.91
N ALA A 65 0.78 8.06 11.82
CA ALA A 65 -0.26 8.29 12.81
C ALA A 65 0.03 7.62 14.17
N PHE A 66 0.80 6.53 14.19
CA PHE A 66 1.10 5.75 15.40
C PHE A 66 2.58 5.82 15.83
N ALA A 67 3.40 6.67 15.20
CA ALA A 67 4.85 6.74 15.46
C ALA A 67 5.23 6.97 16.94
N ASP A 68 4.41 7.72 17.68
CA ASP A 68 4.65 8.02 19.09
C ASP A 68 4.31 6.86 20.04
N ARG A 69 3.38 5.96 19.62
CA ARG A 69 2.82 4.88 20.45
C ARG A 69 3.28 3.49 20.04
N CYS A 70 3.79 3.35 18.82
CA CYS A 70 4.15 2.06 18.25
C CYS A 70 5.59 2.02 17.76
N ARG A 71 6.20 0.84 17.87
CA ARG A 71 7.46 0.52 17.22
C ARG A 71 7.20 -0.44 16.07
N PHE A 72 7.56 -0.02 14.86
CA PHE A 72 7.31 -0.81 13.64
C PHE A 72 8.55 -1.57 13.17
N SER A 73 8.34 -2.84 12.79
CA SER A 73 9.29 -3.65 12.04
C SER A 73 8.72 -3.94 10.66
N PHE A 74 9.47 -3.62 9.59
CA PHE A 74 9.04 -3.80 8.20
C PHE A 74 9.74 -4.97 7.53
N VAL A 75 8.96 -5.90 6.99
CA VAL A 75 9.44 -6.93 6.07
C VAL A 75 8.96 -6.56 4.66
N ILE A 76 9.84 -5.98 3.86
CA ILE A 76 9.52 -5.49 2.49
C ILE A 76 9.59 -6.63 1.47
N ASN A 77 10.46 -7.61 1.68
CA ASN A 77 10.55 -8.79 0.82
C ASN A 77 10.35 -10.05 1.67
N PRO A 78 9.11 -10.57 1.78
CA PRO A 78 8.81 -11.72 2.62
C PRO A 78 9.08 -13.07 1.93
N ALA A 79 9.66 -13.09 0.73
CA ALA A 79 10.09 -14.32 0.03
C ALA A 79 11.33 -14.95 0.70
N LEU A 80 11.29 -15.06 2.03
CA LEU A 80 12.38 -15.55 2.88
C LEU A 80 12.01 -16.89 3.52
N PRO A 81 12.96 -17.82 3.70
CA PRO A 81 12.76 -18.97 4.55
C PRO A 81 12.32 -18.54 5.97
N PRO A 82 11.53 -19.36 6.70
CA PRO A 82 10.95 -18.98 7.99
C PRO A 82 11.95 -18.44 9.02
N GLY A 83 13.14 -19.04 9.11
CA GLY A 83 14.20 -18.57 10.02
C GLY A 83 14.76 -17.20 9.63
N GLN A 84 14.85 -16.90 8.34
CA GLN A 84 15.29 -15.58 7.87
C GLN A 84 14.17 -14.54 7.99
N LEU A 85 12.91 -14.94 7.84
CA LEU A 85 11.75 -14.09 8.10
C LEU A 85 11.74 -13.64 9.56
N LEU A 86 11.94 -14.58 10.50
CA LEU A 86 12.06 -14.28 11.93
C LEU A 86 13.22 -13.32 12.20
N SER A 87 14.39 -13.57 11.59
CA SER A 87 15.56 -12.69 11.75
C SER A 87 15.30 -11.27 11.24
N ALA A 88 14.67 -11.13 10.06
CA ALA A 88 14.31 -9.84 9.50
C ALA A 88 13.34 -9.06 10.41
N ILE A 89 12.35 -9.75 11.01
CA ILE A 89 11.45 -9.17 11.99
C ILE A 89 12.22 -8.70 13.23
N ALA A 90 13.10 -9.55 13.77
CA ALA A 90 13.90 -9.23 14.94
C ALA A 90 14.83 -8.04 14.72
N GLU A 91 15.51 -7.99 13.57
CA GLU A 91 16.37 -6.86 13.16
C GLU A 91 15.59 -5.55 13.08
N GLY A 92 14.34 -5.55 12.61
CA GLY A 92 13.47 -4.38 12.57
C GLY A 92 13.17 -3.81 13.97
N PHE A 93 13.22 -4.62 15.01
CA PHE A 93 13.13 -4.19 16.41
C PHE A 93 14.49 -3.93 17.08
N GLY A 94 15.59 -4.01 16.32
CA GLY A 94 16.95 -3.77 16.81
C GLY A 94 17.57 -4.99 17.52
N VAL A 95 17.03 -6.19 17.30
CA VAL A 95 17.60 -7.45 17.81
C VAL A 95 18.52 -8.02 16.75
N THR A 96 19.82 -8.15 17.08
CA THR A 96 20.75 -8.90 16.24
C THR A 96 20.49 -10.40 16.38
N GLY A 97 20.39 -11.09 15.25
CA GLY A 97 20.03 -12.51 15.19
C GLY A 97 20.91 -13.38 16.09
N GLY A 98 20.29 -14.30 16.81
CA GLY A 98 20.97 -15.28 17.64
C GLY A 98 21.67 -16.37 16.81
N ARG A 99 22.56 -17.15 17.46
CA ARG A 99 23.25 -18.29 16.84
C ARG A 99 22.31 -19.44 16.45
N SER A 100 21.06 -19.41 16.89
CA SER A 100 20.01 -20.37 16.54
C SER A 100 18.65 -19.69 16.46
N LYS A 101 17.69 -20.34 15.79
CA LYS A 101 16.31 -19.87 15.72
C LYS A 101 15.69 -19.67 17.12
N ALA A 102 15.95 -20.59 18.05
CA ALA A 102 15.46 -20.48 19.41
C ALA A 102 16.04 -19.25 20.14
N ALA A 103 17.34 -18.98 19.97
CA ALA A 103 17.97 -17.79 20.54
C ALA A 103 17.40 -16.49 19.95
N THR A 104 17.12 -16.45 18.65
CA THR A 104 16.47 -15.31 18.01
C THR A 104 15.05 -15.10 18.56
N TRP A 105 14.28 -16.18 18.75
CA TRP A 105 12.95 -16.11 19.36
C TRP A 105 12.99 -15.55 20.79
N SER A 106 13.90 -16.06 21.64
CA SER A 106 14.05 -15.58 23.01
C SER A 106 14.39 -14.10 23.08
N ALA A 107 15.39 -13.68 22.30
CA ALA A 107 15.81 -12.28 22.25
C ALA A 107 14.72 -11.35 21.68
N LEU A 108 13.94 -11.83 20.70
CA LEU A 108 12.82 -11.09 20.17
C LEU A 108 11.71 -10.94 21.22
N ALA A 109 11.32 -12.02 21.89
CA ALA A 109 10.28 -11.98 22.93
C ALA A 109 10.66 -11.01 24.05
N GLU A 110 11.90 -11.08 24.57
CA GLU A 110 12.43 -10.14 25.56
C GLU A 110 12.36 -8.68 25.07
N ARG A 111 12.71 -8.44 23.80
CA ARG A 111 12.67 -7.10 23.22
C ARG A 111 11.24 -6.58 23.07
N LEU A 112 10.29 -7.41 22.65
CA LEU A 112 8.88 -7.05 22.51
C LEU A 112 8.28 -6.70 23.88
N SER A 113 8.56 -7.50 24.93
CA SER A 113 8.14 -7.20 26.30
C SER A 113 8.72 -5.85 26.79
N ALA A 114 10.02 -5.62 26.57
CA ALA A 114 10.65 -4.36 26.97
C ALA A 114 10.09 -3.13 26.23
N LEU A 115 9.60 -3.28 25.00
CA LEU A 115 8.91 -2.21 24.28
C LEU A 115 7.53 -1.94 24.88
N ASP A 116 6.77 -2.97 25.19
CA ASP A 116 5.44 -2.87 25.79
C ASP A 116 5.50 -2.23 27.19
N GLU A 117 6.47 -2.61 28.03
CA GLU A 117 6.72 -2.04 29.35
C GLU A 117 6.97 -0.51 29.33
N VAL A 118 7.53 0.03 28.24
CA VAL A 118 7.74 1.47 28.07
C VAL A 118 6.61 2.15 27.29
N GLY A 119 5.50 1.44 27.08
CA GLY A 119 4.31 1.96 26.38
C GLY A 119 4.46 2.08 24.87
N GLN A 120 5.44 1.39 24.28
CA GLN A 120 5.60 1.31 22.83
C GLN A 120 5.11 -0.05 22.30
N PHE A 121 3.93 -0.08 21.70
CA PHE A 121 3.39 -1.32 21.17
C PHE A 121 4.13 -1.77 19.89
N PRO A 122 4.69 -2.99 19.85
CA PRO A 122 5.37 -3.50 18.67
C PRO A 122 4.39 -3.89 17.56
N VAL A 123 4.66 -3.48 16.32
CA VAL A 123 3.85 -3.84 15.15
C VAL A 123 4.76 -4.36 14.03
N VAL A 124 4.47 -5.54 13.53
CA VAL A 124 5.13 -6.11 12.36
C VAL A 124 4.29 -5.82 11.11
N VAL A 125 4.90 -5.18 10.12
CA VAL A 125 4.29 -4.93 8.81
C VAL A 125 4.98 -5.80 7.77
N VAL A 126 4.24 -6.71 7.14
CA VAL A 126 4.74 -7.55 6.05
C VAL A 126 4.13 -7.03 4.75
N ASP A 127 4.92 -6.32 3.95
CA ASP A 127 4.51 -5.86 2.62
C ASP A 127 4.72 -6.96 1.57
N GLU A 128 3.98 -6.91 0.47
CA GLU A 128 3.95 -7.94 -0.57
C GLU A 128 3.73 -9.36 0.01
N ALA A 129 2.89 -9.48 1.02
CA ALA A 129 2.68 -10.72 1.80
C ALA A 129 2.19 -11.92 0.96
N GLN A 130 1.68 -11.69 -0.26
CA GLN A 130 1.41 -12.78 -1.21
C GLN A 130 2.69 -13.53 -1.64
N LEU A 131 3.89 -12.98 -1.40
CA LEU A 131 5.18 -13.61 -1.69
C LEU A 131 5.67 -14.54 -0.58
N LEU A 132 4.98 -14.64 0.55
CA LEU A 132 5.34 -15.58 1.64
C LEU A 132 5.47 -17.01 1.07
N PRO A 133 6.59 -17.73 1.33
CA PRO A 133 6.95 -18.93 0.55
C PRO A 133 6.10 -20.17 0.82
N GLY A 134 5.22 -20.17 1.82
CA GLY A 134 4.36 -21.30 2.09
C GLY A 134 3.89 -21.38 3.53
N ARG A 135 3.31 -22.51 3.92
CA ARG A 135 2.68 -22.72 5.23
C ARG A 135 3.61 -22.40 6.41
N SER A 136 4.86 -22.80 6.32
CA SER A 136 5.84 -22.58 7.41
C SER A 136 6.11 -21.09 7.69
N ALA A 137 5.98 -20.20 6.69
CA ALA A 137 6.09 -18.77 6.91
C ALA A 137 4.85 -18.22 7.64
N PHE A 138 3.65 -18.68 7.29
CA PHE A 138 2.43 -18.33 8.02
C PHE A 138 2.44 -18.90 9.45
N ASP A 139 2.97 -20.11 9.66
CA ASP A 139 3.13 -20.68 11.00
C ASP A 139 4.09 -19.84 11.85
N GLU A 140 5.16 -19.30 11.26
CA GLU A 140 6.08 -18.39 11.96
C GLU A 140 5.39 -17.10 12.39
N LEU A 141 4.63 -16.48 11.50
CA LEU A 141 3.85 -15.29 11.83
C LEU A 141 2.75 -15.58 12.86
N ARG A 142 2.12 -16.75 12.79
CA ARG A 142 1.14 -17.18 13.79
C ARG A 142 1.77 -17.35 15.17
N LEU A 143 2.99 -17.87 15.24
CA LEU A 143 3.70 -17.97 16.51
C LEU A 143 3.97 -16.61 17.13
N LEU A 144 4.26 -15.58 16.34
CA LEU A 144 4.39 -14.20 16.83
C LEU A 144 3.09 -13.71 17.49
N THR A 145 1.95 -13.96 16.87
CA THR A 145 0.65 -13.53 17.44
C THR A 145 0.23 -14.35 18.69
N ASN A 146 0.97 -15.41 19.05
CA ASN A 146 0.77 -16.12 20.30
C ASN A 146 1.57 -15.53 21.47
N LEU A 147 2.50 -14.62 21.20
CA LEU A 147 3.19 -13.89 22.26
C LEU A 147 2.18 -12.97 22.95
N ALA A 148 1.96 -13.20 24.21
CA ALA A 148 1.00 -12.45 25.02
C ALA A 148 1.69 -11.90 26.28
N ALA A 149 1.25 -10.70 26.69
CA ALA A 149 1.46 -10.14 28.02
C ALA A 149 0.18 -10.30 28.85
N ASP A 150 0.21 -9.78 30.07
CA ASP A 150 -0.95 -9.82 30.96
C ASP A 150 -2.18 -9.11 30.35
N ASP A 151 -1.95 -8.07 29.52
CA ASP A 151 -2.99 -7.23 28.91
C ASP A 151 -3.37 -7.62 27.47
N GLY A 152 -2.89 -8.76 26.96
CA GLY A 152 -3.23 -9.24 25.61
C GLY A 152 -2.03 -9.53 24.71
N ALA A 153 -2.17 -9.38 23.40
CA ALA A 153 -1.10 -9.67 22.44
C ALA A 153 0.09 -8.70 22.61
N LEU A 154 1.30 -9.24 22.63
CA LEU A 154 2.55 -8.44 22.68
C LEU A 154 2.91 -7.78 21.37
N VAL A 155 2.35 -8.24 20.24
CA VAL A 155 2.70 -7.74 18.92
C VAL A 155 1.49 -7.71 17.99
N GLY A 156 1.29 -6.58 17.32
CA GLY A 156 0.36 -6.45 16.21
C GLY A 156 0.98 -6.95 14.90
N LEU A 157 0.18 -7.48 14.00
CA LEU A 157 0.63 -7.96 12.70
C LEU A 157 -0.24 -7.37 11.59
N LEU A 158 0.37 -6.67 10.65
CA LEU A 158 -0.28 -6.15 9.45
C LEU A 158 0.29 -6.83 8.21
N LEU A 159 -0.51 -7.63 7.53
CA LEU A 159 -0.19 -8.18 6.22
C LEU A 159 -0.74 -7.28 5.12
N VAL A 160 0.13 -6.80 4.26
CA VAL A 160 -0.23 -5.96 3.10
C VAL A 160 0.11 -6.73 1.83
N GLY A 161 -0.83 -6.84 0.91
CA GLY A 161 -0.57 -7.63 -0.30
C GLY A 161 -1.58 -7.41 -1.42
N GLN A 162 -1.35 -8.16 -2.51
CA GLN A 162 -2.23 -8.20 -3.67
C GLN A 162 -3.46 -9.10 -3.39
N PRO A 163 -4.51 -9.09 -4.22
CA PRO A 163 -5.72 -9.89 -3.98
C PRO A 163 -5.44 -11.39 -3.78
N GLU A 164 -4.38 -11.92 -4.39
CA GLU A 164 -3.93 -13.31 -4.26
C GLU A 164 -3.53 -13.68 -2.83
N LEU A 165 -3.23 -12.69 -1.98
CA LEU A 165 -2.95 -12.94 -0.56
C LEU A 165 -4.12 -13.65 0.14
N ARG A 166 -5.37 -13.33 -0.22
CA ARG A 166 -6.56 -13.99 0.35
C ARG A 166 -6.54 -15.49 0.09
N GLN A 167 -6.27 -15.88 -1.17
CA GLN A 167 -6.17 -17.28 -1.55
C GLN A 167 -4.99 -17.96 -0.83
N ARG A 168 -3.86 -17.28 -0.74
CA ARG A 168 -2.69 -17.81 -0.03
C ARG A 168 -2.90 -18.00 1.47
N ILE A 169 -3.61 -17.10 2.13
CA ILE A 169 -4.00 -17.27 3.53
C ILE A 169 -4.86 -18.52 3.68
N HIS A 170 -5.85 -18.71 2.80
CA HIS A 170 -6.71 -19.89 2.81
C HIS A 170 -5.91 -21.17 2.56
N ASP A 171 -5.09 -21.24 1.50
CA ASP A 171 -4.42 -22.45 1.05
C ASP A 171 -3.17 -22.79 1.86
N ARG A 172 -2.45 -21.79 2.35
CA ARG A 172 -1.13 -21.93 2.97
C ARG A 172 -1.12 -21.55 4.45
N GLY A 173 -1.87 -20.53 4.86
CA GLY A 173 -2.02 -20.13 6.25
C GLY A 173 -2.85 -21.13 7.04
N GLY A 174 -3.84 -21.72 6.37
CA GLY A 174 -4.78 -22.64 6.98
C GLY A 174 -5.76 -21.96 7.94
N GLU A 175 -6.71 -22.74 8.43
CA GLU A 175 -7.79 -22.25 9.29
C GLU A 175 -7.26 -21.59 10.59
N ALA A 176 -6.23 -22.15 11.18
CA ALA A 176 -5.65 -21.63 12.43
C ALA A 176 -5.03 -20.23 12.29
N PHE A 177 -4.49 -19.88 11.13
CA PHE A 177 -4.02 -18.53 10.86
C PHE A 177 -5.19 -17.59 10.51
N ALA A 178 -6.13 -18.06 9.68
CA ALA A 178 -7.30 -17.29 9.28
C ALA A 178 -8.17 -16.85 10.47
N GLN A 179 -8.32 -17.71 11.48
CA GLN A 179 -9.06 -17.42 12.73
C GLN A 179 -8.40 -16.33 13.59
N ARG A 180 -7.15 -15.99 13.34
CA ARG A 180 -6.43 -14.91 14.05
C ARG A 180 -6.62 -13.54 13.40
N ILE A 181 -7.21 -13.48 12.22
CA ILE A 181 -7.45 -12.22 11.52
C ILE A 181 -8.63 -11.52 12.16
N GLY A 182 -8.39 -10.46 12.90
CA GLY A 182 -9.44 -9.61 13.48
C GLY A 182 -9.97 -8.60 12.47
N VAL A 183 -9.08 -8.04 11.63
CA VAL A 183 -9.47 -7.04 10.64
C VAL A 183 -8.98 -7.43 9.25
N ALA A 184 -9.88 -7.43 8.27
CA ALA A 184 -9.53 -7.60 6.86
C ALA A 184 -10.20 -6.50 6.03
N TYR A 185 -9.41 -5.85 5.17
CA TYR A 185 -9.93 -4.84 4.27
C TYR A 185 -9.33 -4.98 2.87
N HIS A 186 -10.14 -4.66 1.86
CA HIS A 186 -9.70 -4.64 0.47
C HIS A 186 -9.90 -3.24 -0.11
N VAL A 187 -8.79 -2.61 -0.53
CA VAL A 187 -8.84 -1.33 -1.24
C VAL A 187 -9.15 -1.62 -2.71
N GLY A 188 -10.32 -1.22 -3.12
CA GLY A 188 -10.75 -1.31 -4.52
C GLY A 188 -10.19 -0.18 -5.38
N ALA A 189 -10.64 -0.18 -6.64
CA ALA A 189 -10.39 0.91 -7.58
C ALA A 189 -11.26 2.13 -7.23
N LEU A 190 -10.80 3.32 -7.61
CA LEU A 190 -11.60 4.54 -7.58
C LEU A 190 -12.72 4.43 -8.63
N ASP A 191 -13.90 4.91 -8.33
CA ASP A 191 -14.93 5.12 -9.34
C ASP A 191 -14.61 6.32 -10.24
N GLU A 192 -15.46 6.60 -11.24
CA GLU A 192 -15.22 7.69 -12.18
C GLU A 192 -15.26 9.07 -11.51
N ALA A 193 -16.17 9.27 -10.55
CA ALA A 193 -16.28 10.52 -9.79
C ALA A 193 -15.05 10.72 -8.90
N GLU A 194 -14.66 9.68 -8.15
CA GLU A 194 -13.44 9.67 -7.34
C GLU A 194 -12.17 9.85 -8.19
N THR A 195 -12.15 9.34 -9.44
CA THR A 195 -11.04 9.56 -10.38
C THR A 195 -10.92 11.04 -10.73
N GLY A 196 -12.04 11.74 -10.97
CA GLY A 196 -12.06 13.18 -11.18
C GLY A 196 -11.58 13.97 -9.97
N GLU A 197 -12.07 13.63 -8.78
CA GLU A 197 -11.65 14.23 -7.51
C GLU A 197 -10.15 13.99 -7.24
N TYR A 198 -9.67 12.78 -7.51
CA TYR A 198 -8.25 12.43 -7.41
C TYR A 198 -7.37 13.30 -8.29
N LEU A 199 -7.73 13.50 -9.56
CA LEU A 199 -6.99 14.37 -10.48
C LEU A 199 -6.98 15.82 -9.98
N ALA A 200 -8.15 16.34 -9.55
CA ALA A 200 -8.28 17.69 -9.00
C ALA A 200 -7.41 17.87 -7.73
N HIS A 201 -7.45 16.93 -6.80
CA HIS A 201 -6.63 16.94 -5.60
C HIS A 201 -5.13 17.00 -5.93
N ARG A 202 -4.67 16.17 -6.86
CA ARG A 202 -3.26 16.15 -7.26
C ARG A 202 -2.82 17.45 -7.94
N LEU A 203 -3.69 18.06 -8.75
CA LEU A 203 -3.45 19.37 -9.34
C LEU A 203 -3.39 20.47 -8.28
N GLN A 204 -4.31 20.45 -7.31
CA GLN A 204 -4.35 21.40 -6.20
C GLN A 204 -3.06 21.35 -5.38
N VAL A 205 -2.60 20.15 -5.02
CA VAL A 205 -1.32 19.94 -4.33
C VAL A 205 -0.14 20.43 -5.18
N ALA A 206 -0.25 20.35 -6.50
CA ALA A 206 0.75 20.87 -7.45
C ALA A 206 0.62 22.39 -7.73
N GLY A 207 -0.28 23.11 -7.03
CA GLY A 207 -0.41 24.56 -7.09
C GLY A 207 -1.48 25.07 -8.04
N ARG A 208 -2.31 24.18 -8.64
CA ARG A 208 -3.37 24.57 -9.57
C ARG A 208 -4.76 24.18 -9.04
N THR A 209 -5.59 25.16 -8.74
CA THR A 209 -6.97 24.95 -8.27
C THR A 209 -7.99 24.87 -9.41
N ALA A 210 -7.70 25.50 -10.57
CA ALA A 210 -8.59 25.42 -11.73
C ALA A 210 -8.54 24.03 -12.37
N PRO A 211 -9.68 23.48 -12.84
CA PRO A 211 -9.70 22.24 -13.59
C PRO A 211 -8.74 22.29 -14.78
N LEU A 212 -8.08 21.17 -15.05
CA LEU A 212 -7.17 21.02 -16.19
C LEU A 212 -7.61 19.88 -17.11
N PHE A 213 -8.27 18.87 -16.59
CA PHE A 213 -8.85 17.77 -17.36
C PHE A 213 -10.33 18.04 -17.61
N THR A 214 -10.77 17.93 -18.87
CA THR A 214 -12.19 18.01 -19.20
C THR A 214 -12.96 16.79 -18.65
N ALA A 215 -14.28 16.89 -18.50
CA ALA A 215 -15.10 15.74 -18.07
C ALA A 215 -14.91 14.52 -19.01
N GLY A 216 -14.84 14.75 -20.33
CA GLY A 216 -14.54 13.68 -21.29
C GLY A 216 -13.18 13.05 -21.10
N ALA A 217 -12.15 13.85 -20.75
CA ALA A 217 -10.81 13.34 -20.43
C ALA A 217 -10.83 12.46 -19.16
N VAL A 218 -11.57 12.86 -18.13
CA VAL A 218 -11.74 12.06 -16.89
C VAL A 218 -12.37 10.71 -17.20
N SER A 219 -13.46 10.67 -17.97
CA SER A 219 -14.14 9.42 -18.36
C SER A 219 -13.23 8.48 -19.15
N VAL A 220 -12.50 9.02 -20.14
CA VAL A 220 -11.55 8.24 -20.95
C VAL A 220 -10.42 7.72 -20.06
N LEU A 221 -9.87 8.55 -19.19
CA LEU A 221 -8.78 8.22 -18.30
C LEU A 221 -9.21 7.14 -17.30
N HIS A 222 -10.39 7.28 -16.69
CA HIS A 222 -10.95 6.27 -15.79
C HIS A 222 -11.10 4.91 -16.50
N ARG A 223 -11.66 4.88 -17.70
CA ARG A 223 -11.85 3.66 -18.50
C ARG A 223 -10.53 2.93 -18.76
N HIS A 224 -9.46 3.63 -19.19
CA HIS A 224 -8.17 3.02 -19.48
C HIS A 224 -7.38 2.64 -18.21
N ALA A 225 -7.46 3.45 -17.16
CA ALA A 225 -6.78 3.22 -15.89
C ALA A 225 -7.52 2.22 -14.99
N ALA A 226 -8.81 1.92 -15.29
CA ALA A 226 -9.69 1.10 -14.45
C ALA A 226 -9.74 1.58 -12.98
N GLY A 227 -9.66 2.89 -12.76
CA GLY A 227 -9.68 3.50 -11.42
C GLY A 227 -8.44 3.24 -10.55
N ILE A 228 -7.38 2.66 -11.10
CA ILE A 228 -6.16 2.35 -10.32
C ILE A 228 -5.23 3.57 -10.25
N PRO A 229 -4.95 4.14 -9.07
CA PRO A 229 -4.20 5.40 -8.90
C PRO A 229 -2.86 5.45 -9.63
N ARG A 230 -2.09 4.36 -9.63
CA ARG A 230 -0.81 4.28 -10.36
C ARG A 230 -0.99 4.40 -11.87
N ARG A 231 -2.04 3.75 -12.42
CA ARG A 231 -2.35 3.82 -13.86
C ARG A 231 -2.91 5.21 -14.22
N ILE A 232 -3.76 5.79 -13.35
CA ILE A 232 -4.25 7.16 -13.47
C ILE A 232 -3.07 8.12 -13.56
N ASN A 233 -2.11 8.05 -12.64
CA ASN A 233 -0.93 8.92 -12.65
C ASN A 233 -0.09 8.77 -13.93
N GLN A 234 0.14 7.55 -14.36
CA GLN A 234 0.92 7.28 -15.56
C GLN A 234 0.25 7.87 -16.80
N LEU A 235 -1.04 7.60 -16.96
CA LEU A 235 -1.80 8.08 -18.11
C LEU A 235 -2.00 9.59 -18.08
N ALA A 236 -2.32 10.18 -16.91
CA ALA A 236 -2.47 11.62 -16.74
C ALA A 236 -1.16 12.37 -17.02
N ALA A 237 0.00 11.84 -16.58
CA ALA A 237 1.29 12.44 -16.88
C ALA A 237 1.58 12.44 -18.40
N SER A 238 1.28 11.36 -19.11
CA SER A 238 1.44 11.27 -20.57
C SER A 238 0.47 12.19 -21.31
N ALA A 239 -0.80 12.24 -20.86
CA ALA A 239 -1.80 13.12 -21.46
C ALA A 239 -1.48 14.63 -21.28
N LEU A 240 -0.85 15.00 -20.14
CA LEU A 240 -0.33 16.36 -19.96
C LEU A 240 0.75 16.72 -20.98
N LEU A 241 1.66 15.80 -21.27
CA LEU A 241 2.72 16.01 -22.27
C LEU A 241 2.13 16.09 -23.68
N GLU A 242 1.13 15.26 -23.99
CA GLU A 242 0.43 15.29 -25.27
C GLU A 242 -0.33 16.61 -25.48
N ALA A 243 -1.08 17.08 -24.48
CA ALA A 243 -1.77 18.36 -24.52
C ALA A 243 -0.78 19.52 -24.66
N PHE A 244 0.34 19.49 -23.94
CA PHE A 244 1.42 20.47 -24.04
C PHE A 244 2.04 20.51 -25.44
N SER A 245 2.27 19.34 -26.07
CA SER A 245 2.84 19.29 -27.44
C SER A 245 1.95 19.94 -28.50
N ARG A 246 0.64 20.02 -28.22
CA ARG A 246 -0.38 20.65 -29.07
C ARG A 246 -0.69 22.11 -28.69
N ASP A 247 0.04 22.66 -27.73
CA ASP A 247 -0.19 24.00 -27.16
C ASP A 247 -1.63 24.18 -26.63
N ALA A 248 -2.23 23.08 -26.10
CA ALA A 248 -3.59 23.09 -25.59
C ALA A 248 -3.63 23.69 -24.17
N ALA A 249 -4.68 24.49 -23.88
CA ALA A 249 -4.87 25.10 -22.56
C ALA A 249 -5.40 24.13 -21.50
N GLU A 250 -5.99 23.01 -21.94
CA GLU A 250 -6.56 21.95 -21.09
C GLU A 250 -6.32 20.57 -21.70
N VAL A 251 -6.50 19.52 -20.90
CA VAL A 251 -6.35 18.12 -21.34
C VAL A 251 -7.71 17.59 -21.77
N GLY A 252 -7.92 17.45 -23.08
CA GLY A 252 -9.12 16.86 -23.68
C GLY A 252 -9.07 15.32 -23.75
N ALA A 253 -10.20 14.72 -24.11
CA ALA A 253 -10.32 13.26 -24.28
C ALA A 253 -9.33 12.69 -25.30
N GLU A 254 -9.10 13.42 -26.41
CA GLU A 254 -8.16 13.05 -27.46
C GLU A 254 -6.70 12.97 -27.01
N ALA A 255 -6.29 13.82 -26.07
CA ALA A 255 -4.93 13.77 -25.50
C ALA A 255 -4.76 12.52 -24.62
N VAL A 256 -5.82 12.12 -23.90
CA VAL A 256 -5.82 10.90 -23.10
C VAL A 256 -5.82 9.65 -23.98
N GLU A 257 -6.63 9.63 -25.06
CA GLU A 257 -6.67 8.51 -26.02
C GLU A 257 -5.31 8.32 -26.73
N ALA A 258 -4.68 9.41 -27.15
CA ALA A 258 -3.35 9.36 -27.75
C ALA A 258 -2.31 8.81 -26.76
N ALA A 259 -2.29 9.33 -25.54
CA ALA A 259 -1.40 8.84 -24.49
C ALA A 259 -1.63 7.36 -24.13
N ALA A 260 -2.88 6.91 -24.16
CA ALA A 260 -3.22 5.50 -23.91
C ALA A 260 -2.75 4.60 -25.06
N ALA A 261 -2.91 5.04 -26.31
CA ALA A 261 -2.45 4.31 -27.50
C ALA A 261 -0.91 4.17 -27.50
N ASP A 262 -0.18 5.24 -27.20
CA ASP A 262 1.29 5.21 -27.11
C ASP A 262 1.78 4.26 -26.04
N LEU A 263 1.14 4.28 -24.86
CA LEU A 263 1.47 3.39 -23.76
C LEU A 263 1.19 1.93 -24.10
N ALA A 264 0.07 1.64 -24.77
CA ALA A 264 -0.28 0.30 -25.24
C ALA A 264 0.71 -0.21 -26.29
N ALA A 265 1.10 0.63 -27.24
CA ALA A 265 2.09 0.31 -28.26
C ALA A 265 3.47 -0.02 -27.65
N TYR A 266 3.89 0.70 -26.61
CA TYR A 266 5.16 0.46 -25.93
C TYR A 266 5.17 -0.81 -25.08
N LEU A 267 4.09 -1.07 -24.34
CA LEU A 267 4.00 -2.24 -23.45
C LEU A 267 3.67 -3.56 -24.18
N GLY A 268 3.33 -3.50 -25.47
CA GLY A 268 2.73 -4.60 -26.21
C GLY A 268 1.25 -4.75 -25.80
N ALA A 269 0.36 -5.03 -26.75
CA ALA A 269 -1.00 -5.42 -26.39
C ALA A 269 -0.90 -6.66 -25.47
N PRO A 270 -1.69 -6.76 -24.37
CA PRO A 270 -1.75 -7.99 -23.60
C PRO A 270 -2.10 -9.09 -24.60
N GLY A 271 -1.19 -10.04 -24.74
CA GLY A 271 -1.29 -11.10 -25.75
C GLY A 271 -2.65 -11.77 -25.64
N GLY A 272 -3.43 -11.68 -26.70
CA GLY A 272 -4.59 -12.52 -26.89
C GLY A 272 -4.09 -13.95 -26.85
N SER A 273 -4.27 -14.62 -25.72
CA SER A 273 -4.16 -16.07 -25.62
C SER A 273 -5.28 -16.66 -26.45
N GLY A 274 -4.90 -17.20 -27.63
CA GLY A 274 -5.74 -18.08 -28.43
C GLY A 274 -6.02 -19.41 -27.70
#